data_41bb0cd997e7a3829d4b657381fd9b1a
#
_entry.id   41bb0cd997e7a3829d4b657381fd9b1a
#
_cell.length_a   1.000
_cell.length_b   1.000
_cell.length_c   1.000
_cell.angle_alpha   90.00
_cell.angle_beta   90.00
_cell.angle_gamma   90.00
#
_symmetry.space_group_name_H-M   'P 1'
#
loop_
_entity.id
_entity.type
_entity.pdbx_description
1 polymer ?
#
loop_
_entity_poly.entity_id
_entity_poly.type
_entity_poly.pdbx_seq_one_letter_code
_entity_poly.pdbx_strand_id
1 'polypeptide(L)' 'MSYELIKSYYELGLFTKNDLEIFASIGWISVEQKNSIVNK' A
#
# COMPACT_ATOMS: atom_id res chain seq x y z
N MET A 1 -0.38 -6.52 7.98
CA MET A 1 -1.29 -5.36 8.11
C MET A 1 -2.43 -5.50 7.12
N SER A 2 -3.56 -4.93 7.44
CA SER A 2 -4.68 -4.98 6.51
C SER A 2 -4.51 -3.94 5.42
N TYR A 3 -5.17 -4.19 4.31
CA TYR A 3 -5.16 -3.28 3.17
C TYR A 3 -5.63 -1.87 3.56
N GLU A 4 -6.70 -1.81 4.36
CA GLU A 4 -7.27 -0.52 4.73
C GLU A 4 -6.34 0.29 5.62
N LEU A 5 -5.62 -0.37 6.51
CA LEU A 5 -4.63 0.32 7.35
C LEU A 5 -3.50 0.86 6.50
N ILE A 6 -3.00 0.06 5.57
CA ILE A 6 -1.92 0.48 4.69
C ILE A 6 -2.36 1.67 3.85
N LYS A 7 -3.58 1.60 3.32
CA LYS A 7 -4.13 2.70 2.53
C LYS A 7 -4.22 3.98 3.36
N SER A 8 -4.73 3.88 4.58
CA SER A 8 -4.85 5.04 5.46
C SER A 8 -3.51 5.67 5.75
N TYR A 9 -2.51 4.86 6.08
CA TYR A 9 -1.18 5.37 6.40
C TYR A 9 -0.51 5.99 5.18
N TYR A 10 -0.76 5.42 4.00
CA TYR A 10 -0.23 6.02 2.78
C TYR A 10 -0.86 7.41 2.56
N GLU A 11 -2.16 7.53 2.78
CA GLU A 11 -2.84 8.81 2.60
C GLU A 11 -2.37 9.84 3.62
N LEU A 12 -1.97 9.39 4.80
CA LEU A 12 -1.42 10.27 5.82
C LEU A 12 0.04 10.66 5.56
N GLY A 13 0.66 10.06 4.56
CA GLY A 13 2.04 10.36 4.24
C GLY A 13 3.05 9.56 5.03
N LEU A 14 2.60 8.54 5.78
CA LEU A 14 3.50 7.71 6.59
C LEU A 14 4.23 6.66 5.76
N PHE A 15 3.62 6.21 4.66
CA PHE A 15 4.24 5.24 3.76
C PHE A 15 4.45 5.89 2.40
N THR A 16 5.54 5.49 1.74
CA THR A 16 5.83 5.94 0.38
C THR A 16 5.36 4.89 -0.61
N LYS A 17 5.38 5.25 -1.90
CA LYS A 17 5.06 4.31 -2.96
C LYS A 17 6.00 3.10 -2.90
N ASN A 18 7.28 3.34 -2.59
CA ASN A 18 8.24 2.26 -2.48
C ASN A 18 7.87 1.30 -1.35
N ASP A 19 7.36 1.83 -0.24
CA ASP A 19 6.90 0.98 0.86
C ASP A 19 5.77 0.08 0.40
N LEU A 20 4.84 0.59 -0.41
CA LEU A 20 3.74 -0.22 -0.92
C LEU A 20 4.24 -1.33 -1.81
N GLU A 21 5.30 -1.08 -2.57
CA GLU A 21 5.90 -2.12 -3.40
C GLU A 21 6.45 -3.25 -2.55
N ILE A 22 7.08 -2.89 -1.44
CA ILE A 22 7.60 -3.89 -0.51
C ILE A 22 6.45 -4.69 0.08
N PHE A 23 5.36 -4.04 0.49
CA PHE A 23 4.21 -4.73 1.07
C PHE A 23 3.58 -5.69 0.07
N ALA A 24 3.52 -5.33 -1.20
CA ALA A 24 3.02 -6.23 -2.23
C ALA A 24 3.97 -7.41 -2.41
N SER A 25 5.27 -7.16 -2.32
CA SER A 25 6.28 -8.20 -2.50
C SER A 25 6.21 -9.26 -1.40
N ILE A 26 5.95 -8.85 -0.16
CA ILE A 26 5.89 -9.79 0.97
C ILE A 26 4.49 -10.37 1.18
N GLY A 27 3.54 -10.00 0.32
CA GLY A 27 2.21 -10.59 0.36
C GLY A 27 1.22 -9.94 1.29
N TRP A 28 1.53 -8.76 1.84
CA TRP A 28 0.60 -8.05 2.70
C TRP A 28 -0.57 -7.48 1.91
N ILE A 29 -0.32 -7.06 0.67
CA ILE A 29 -1.35 -6.61 -0.25
C ILE A 29 -1.04 -7.19 -1.62
N SER A 30 -2.03 -7.17 -2.51
CA SER A 30 -1.82 -7.62 -3.89
C SER A 30 -1.31 -6.47 -4.74
N VAL A 31 -0.80 -6.80 -5.93
CA VAL A 31 -0.37 -5.79 -6.88
C VAL A 31 -1.55 -4.88 -7.26
N GLU A 32 -2.73 -5.46 -7.41
CA GLU A 32 -3.92 -4.68 -7.72
C GLU A 32 -4.27 -3.72 -6.59
N GLN A 33 -4.18 -4.18 -5.36
CA GLN A 33 -4.44 -3.32 -4.22
C GLN A 33 -3.43 -2.18 -4.12
N LYS A 34 -2.16 -2.50 -4.37
CA LYS A 34 -1.13 -1.47 -4.40
C LYS A 34 -1.46 -0.41 -5.45
N ASN A 35 -1.82 -0.85 -6.66
CA ASN A 35 -2.14 0.07 -7.73
C ASN A 35 -3.36 0.93 -7.40
N SER A 36 -4.36 0.34 -6.75
CA SER A 36 -5.54 1.11 -6.33
C SER A 36 -5.19 2.22 -5.37
N ILE A 37 -4.27 1.97 -4.45
CA ILE A 37 -3.86 2.99 -3.49
C ILE A 37 -3.09 4.10 -4.18
N VAL A 38 -2.17 3.74 -5.06
CA VAL A 38 -1.25 4.69 -5.68
C VAL A 38 -1.94 5.50 -6.78
N ASN A 39 -2.86 4.90 -7.50
CA ASN A 39 -3.51 5.52 -8.66
C ASN A 39 -4.90 6.07 -8.34
N LYS A 40 -5.04 6.64 -7.20
CA LYS A 40 -6.32 7.23 -6.83
C LYS A 40 -6.76 8.31 -7.76
#